data_1a1f96736836d7decce8930b79b4ad57
#
_entry.id   1a1f96736836d7decce8930b79b4ad57
#
_cell.length_a   1.000
_cell.length_b   1.000
_cell.length_c   1.000
_cell.angle_alpha   90.00
_cell.angle_beta   90.00
_cell.angle_gamma   90.00
#
_symmetry.space_group_name_H-M   'P 1'
#
loop_
_entity.id
_entity.type
_entity.pdbx_description
1 polymer ?
#
loop_
_entity_poly.entity_id
_entity_poly.type
_entity_poly.pdbx_seq_one_letter_code
_entity_poly.pdbx_strand_id
1 'polypeptide(L)'
;MLPLVLNPVNLKVGLAGRGPARDRRAALLAEAGVEARLLPEPVPDDLLAALQVLFVAGLPEGEARDLATRARALGVLVNVEDVLPLCDFHVPAILRRGDLLLTASTGGQVPGLARALRESLAEQFGPEWTVRLKELGAARAKWRSEGLSPGEVSQHVRELMVRMGWL
;
A
#
# COMPACT_ATOMS: atom_id res chain seq x y z
N MET A 1 11.47 5.77 9.22
CA MET A 1 10.10 5.25 8.89
C MET A 1 10.12 3.72 8.89
N LEU A 2 9.05 3.09 9.38
CA LEU A 2 8.87 1.64 9.39
C LEU A 2 8.09 1.21 8.14
N PRO A 3 8.66 0.39 7.24
CA PRO A 3 7.92 -0.13 6.08
C PRO A 3 7.00 -1.27 6.51
N LEU A 4 5.72 -1.16 6.16
CA LEU A 4 4.70 -2.16 6.42
C LEU A 4 3.86 -2.39 5.16
N VAL A 5 3.42 -3.64 4.98
CA VAL A 5 2.38 -4.00 4.01
C VAL A 5 1.17 -4.48 4.81
N LEU A 6 0.07 -3.74 4.73
CA LEU A 6 -1.14 -4.04 5.47
C LEU A 6 -2.03 -4.99 4.65
N ASN A 7 -2.60 -6.01 5.32
CA ASN A 7 -3.57 -6.89 4.69
C ASN A 7 -4.95 -6.20 4.66
N PRO A 8 -5.52 -5.94 3.47
CA PRO A 8 -6.77 -5.19 3.34
C PRO A 8 -7.98 -5.91 3.97
N VAL A 9 -8.00 -7.23 4.00
CA VAL A 9 -9.15 -8.05 4.45
C VAL A 9 -9.56 -7.75 5.90
N ASN A 10 -8.59 -7.39 6.76
CA ASN A 10 -8.84 -7.16 8.18
C ASN A 10 -8.73 -5.69 8.57
N LEU A 11 -8.67 -4.79 7.59
CA LEU A 11 -8.38 -3.39 7.85
C LEU A 11 -9.66 -2.55 7.73
N LYS A 12 -10.01 -1.86 8.82
CA LYS A 12 -11.13 -0.91 8.83
C LYS A 12 -10.62 0.45 8.38
N VAL A 13 -10.88 0.77 7.12
CA VAL A 13 -10.40 1.99 6.47
C VAL A 13 -11.54 2.96 6.24
N GLY A 14 -11.38 4.20 6.65
CA GLY A 14 -12.24 5.34 6.30
C GLY A 14 -11.58 6.25 5.27
N LEU A 15 -12.40 6.86 4.43
CA LEU A 15 -12.01 7.91 3.50
C LEU A 15 -12.93 9.10 3.68
N ALA A 16 -12.37 10.22 4.15
CA ALA A 16 -13.05 11.50 4.29
C ALA A 16 -12.59 12.49 3.21
N GLY A 17 -13.48 13.39 2.83
CA GLY A 17 -13.19 14.46 1.91
C GLY A 17 -14.04 14.47 0.67
N ARG A 18 -13.68 15.33 -0.31
CA ARG A 18 -14.51 15.64 -1.46
C ARG A 18 -13.70 15.90 -2.74
N GLY A 19 -14.42 15.87 -3.86
CA GLY A 19 -13.89 16.21 -5.18
C GLY A 19 -12.87 15.22 -5.73
N PRO A 20 -12.14 15.61 -6.80
CA PRO A 20 -11.27 14.68 -7.55
C PRO A 20 -10.14 14.06 -6.73
N ALA A 21 -9.66 14.72 -5.68
CA ALA A 21 -8.62 14.20 -4.79
C ALA A 21 -9.12 12.98 -4.02
N ARG A 22 -10.33 13.08 -3.42
CA ARG A 22 -10.98 11.95 -2.76
C ARG A 22 -11.21 10.79 -3.74
N ASP A 23 -11.68 11.09 -4.95
CA ASP A 23 -12.02 10.06 -5.94
C ASP A 23 -10.75 9.30 -6.42
N ARG A 24 -9.63 10.01 -6.63
CA ARG A 24 -8.33 9.37 -6.90
C ARG A 24 -7.88 8.48 -5.75
N ARG A 25 -8.07 8.94 -4.50
CA ARG A 25 -7.72 8.15 -3.31
C ARG A 25 -8.60 6.90 -3.21
N ALA A 26 -9.89 7.01 -3.47
CA ALA A 26 -10.81 5.87 -3.49
C ALA A 26 -10.38 4.82 -4.53
N ALA A 27 -10.03 5.24 -5.75
CA ALA A 27 -9.55 4.34 -6.79
C ALA A 27 -8.26 3.61 -6.37
N LEU A 28 -7.29 4.32 -5.79
CA LEU A 28 -6.04 3.72 -5.31
C LEU A 28 -6.29 2.68 -4.19
N LEU A 29 -7.23 2.94 -3.29
CA LEU A 29 -7.61 2.00 -2.23
C LEU A 29 -8.31 0.77 -2.81
N ALA A 30 -9.21 0.95 -3.76
CA ALA A 30 -9.90 -0.14 -4.46
C ALA A 30 -8.92 -1.04 -5.25
N GLU A 31 -7.93 -0.47 -5.95
CA GLU A 31 -6.85 -1.23 -6.60
C GLU A 31 -6.03 -2.06 -5.61
N ALA A 32 -5.95 -1.64 -4.36
CA ALA A 32 -5.30 -2.37 -3.28
C ALA A 32 -6.19 -3.44 -2.63
N GLY A 33 -7.43 -3.59 -3.08
CA GLY A 33 -8.42 -4.50 -2.47
C GLY A 33 -8.98 -3.98 -1.14
N VAL A 34 -8.85 -2.67 -0.87
CA VAL A 34 -9.37 -2.03 0.34
C VAL A 34 -10.80 -1.56 0.11
N GLU A 35 -11.74 -2.08 0.89
CA GLU A 35 -13.10 -1.56 0.97
C GLU A 35 -13.16 -0.37 1.93
N ALA A 36 -12.78 0.81 1.44
CA ALA A 36 -12.80 2.01 2.26
C ALA A 36 -14.22 2.51 2.45
N ARG A 37 -14.61 2.77 3.71
CA ARG A 37 -15.87 3.42 4.04
C ARG A 37 -15.78 4.91 3.71
N LEU A 38 -16.61 5.38 2.79
CA LEU A 38 -16.78 6.82 2.55
C LEU A 38 -17.49 7.44 3.75
N LEU A 39 -16.89 8.48 4.33
CA LEU A 39 -17.40 9.13 5.51
C LEU A 39 -18.22 10.37 5.15
N PRO A 40 -19.30 10.66 5.90
CA PRO A 40 -20.11 11.88 5.70
C PRO A 40 -19.33 13.12 6.14
N GLU A 41 -19.80 14.28 5.73
CA GLU A 41 -19.33 15.58 6.22
C GLU A 41 -20.47 16.31 6.94
N PRO A 42 -20.32 16.68 8.22
CA PRO A 42 -19.17 16.42 9.11
C PRO A 42 -19.04 14.93 9.50
N VAL A 43 -17.78 14.50 9.80
CA VAL A 43 -17.52 13.11 10.23
C VAL A 43 -17.83 12.96 11.72
N PRO A 44 -18.76 12.09 12.14
CA PRO A 44 -19.04 11.80 13.55
C PRO A 44 -17.91 11.01 14.22
N ASP A 45 -17.69 11.21 15.54
CA ASP A 45 -16.62 10.55 16.29
C ASP A 45 -16.84 9.04 16.46
N ASP A 46 -18.07 8.58 16.52
CA ASP A 46 -18.40 7.15 16.57
C ASP A 46 -17.97 6.41 15.29
N LEU A 47 -18.08 7.07 14.14
CA LEU A 47 -17.56 6.53 12.89
C LEU A 47 -16.03 6.51 12.86
N LEU A 48 -15.37 7.53 13.41
CA LEU A 48 -13.91 7.55 13.52
C LEU A 48 -13.41 6.44 14.46
N ALA A 49 -14.03 6.29 15.62
CA ALA A 49 -13.65 5.27 16.61
C ALA A 49 -13.75 3.83 16.10
N ALA A 50 -14.55 3.59 15.06
CA ALA A 50 -14.70 2.29 14.42
C ALA A 50 -13.57 1.96 13.42
N LEU A 51 -12.68 2.93 13.11
CA LEU A 51 -11.63 2.79 12.10
C LEU A 51 -10.29 2.39 12.74
N GLN A 52 -9.39 1.89 11.91
CA GLN A 52 -7.96 1.70 12.20
C GLN A 52 -7.10 2.68 11.39
N VAL A 53 -7.57 3.01 10.18
CA VAL A 53 -6.87 3.90 9.27
C VAL A 53 -7.87 4.89 8.66
N LEU A 54 -7.49 6.16 8.63
CA LEU A 54 -8.24 7.23 7.98
C LEU A 54 -7.40 7.87 6.89
N PHE A 55 -7.96 7.94 5.69
CA PHE A 55 -7.46 8.78 4.61
C PHE A 55 -8.31 10.04 4.52
N VAL A 56 -7.64 11.18 4.36
CA VAL A 56 -8.28 12.49 4.18
C VAL A 56 -7.75 13.10 2.88
N ALA A 57 -8.66 13.44 1.95
CA ALA A 57 -8.28 13.99 0.66
C ALA A 57 -9.29 15.05 0.18
N GLY A 58 -8.78 16.18 -0.33
CA GLY A 58 -9.61 17.25 -0.88
C GLY A 58 -10.38 18.08 0.15
N LEU A 59 -9.91 18.12 1.42
CA LEU A 59 -10.38 19.04 2.43
C LEU A 59 -9.43 20.24 2.57
N PRO A 60 -9.94 21.43 2.95
CA PRO A 60 -9.11 22.53 3.41
C PRO A 60 -8.24 22.11 4.60
N GLU A 61 -7.02 22.65 4.70
CA GLU A 61 -6.05 22.23 5.73
C GLU A 61 -6.61 22.33 7.16
N GLY A 62 -7.39 23.35 7.48
CA GLY A 62 -8.02 23.52 8.80
C GLY A 62 -8.98 22.38 9.15
N GLU A 63 -9.86 22.01 8.22
CA GLU A 63 -10.79 20.89 8.38
C GLU A 63 -10.05 19.55 8.49
N ALA A 64 -9.02 19.36 7.65
CA ALA A 64 -8.20 18.15 7.67
C ALA A 64 -7.41 18.02 8.98
N ARG A 65 -6.91 19.13 9.53
CA ARG A 65 -6.18 19.19 10.81
C ARG A 65 -7.08 18.81 11.98
N ASP A 66 -8.29 19.40 12.04
CA ASP A 66 -9.28 19.07 13.08
C ASP A 66 -9.62 17.57 13.03
N LEU A 67 -9.96 17.07 11.85
CA LEU A 67 -10.30 15.67 11.65
C LEU A 67 -9.14 14.72 12.03
N ALA A 68 -7.91 15.05 11.62
CA ALA A 68 -6.72 14.28 11.97
C ALA A 68 -6.47 14.27 13.48
N THR A 69 -6.67 15.41 14.16
CA THR A 69 -6.52 15.52 15.62
C THR A 69 -7.52 14.63 16.34
N ARG A 70 -8.78 14.67 15.93
CA ARG A 70 -9.86 13.84 16.52
C ARG A 70 -9.61 12.35 16.28
N ALA A 71 -9.24 11.97 15.05
CA ALA A 71 -8.94 10.59 14.71
C ALA A 71 -7.78 10.02 15.53
N ARG A 72 -6.68 10.79 15.68
CA ARG A 72 -5.53 10.40 16.51
C ARG A 72 -5.89 10.24 18.00
N ALA A 73 -6.74 11.10 18.53
CA ALA A 73 -7.22 10.97 19.93
C ALA A 73 -8.00 9.66 20.16
N LEU A 74 -8.54 9.06 19.09
CA LEU A 74 -9.23 7.77 19.08
C LEU A 74 -8.32 6.59 18.69
N GLY A 75 -7.00 6.82 18.52
CA GLY A 75 -6.03 5.78 18.16
C GLY A 75 -6.03 5.39 16.68
N VAL A 76 -6.65 6.19 15.80
CA VAL A 76 -6.73 5.95 14.36
C VAL A 76 -5.51 6.54 13.67
N LEU A 77 -4.82 5.75 12.83
CA LEU A 77 -3.73 6.23 11.99
C LEU A 77 -4.25 7.09 10.84
N VAL A 78 -3.65 8.23 10.60
CA VAL A 78 -4.14 9.21 9.63
C VAL A 78 -3.14 9.46 8.50
N ASN A 79 -3.64 9.55 7.27
CA ASN A 79 -2.92 10.11 6.14
C ASN A 79 -3.75 11.24 5.52
N VAL A 80 -3.17 12.44 5.51
CA VAL A 80 -3.77 13.62 4.86
C VAL A 80 -3.02 13.87 3.56
N GLU A 81 -3.73 13.86 2.42
CA GLU A 81 -3.13 14.12 1.11
C GLU A 81 -2.44 15.48 1.08
N ASP A 82 -1.18 15.50 0.64
CA ASP A 82 -0.33 16.68 0.46
C ASP A 82 0.00 17.49 1.74
N VAL A 83 -0.35 16.98 2.95
CA VAL A 83 -0.03 17.66 4.22
C VAL A 83 0.79 16.74 5.13
N LEU A 84 2.10 16.61 4.84
CA LEU A 84 3.02 15.71 5.55
C LEU A 84 2.97 15.82 7.09
N PRO A 85 2.90 17.00 7.72
CA PRO A 85 2.83 17.10 9.19
C PRO A 85 1.57 16.47 9.80
N LEU A 86 0.55 16.25 9.00
CA LEU A 86 -0.69 15.59 9.41
C LEU A 86 -0.73 14.08 9.09
N CYS A 87 0.38 13.50 8.65
CA CYS A 87 0.45 12.08 8.28
C CYS A 87 1.16 11.25 9.35
N ASP A 88 0.54 10.17 9.82
CA ASP A 88 1.16 9.15 10.66
C ASP A 88 1.87 8.09 9.81
N PHE A 89 1.46 7.94 8.56
CA PHE A 89 2.08 7.07 7.56
C PHE A 89 2.00 7.70 6.18
N HIS A 90 2.86 7.22 5.27
CA HIS A 90 2.89 7.69 3.89
C HIS A 90 2.50 6.58 2.93
N VAL A 91 1.84 6.95 1.83
CA VAL A 91 1.61 6.05 0.69
C VAL A 91 2.80 6.20 -0.26
N PRO A 92 3.60 5.14 -0.47
CA PRO A 92 4.74 5.19 -1.38
C PRO A 92 4.30 5.21 -2.84
N ALA A 93 5.23 5.41 -3.77
CA ALA A 93 5.01 5.09 -5.17
C ALA A 93 4.93 3.56 -5.33
N ILE A 94 3.89 3.06 -6.01
CA ILE A 94 3.52 1.64 -6.04
C ILE A 94 3.62 1.10 -7.47
N LEU A 95 4.24 -0.06 -7.61
CA LEU A 95 4.16 -0.92 -8.79
C LEU A 95 3.54 -2.26 -8.40
N ARG A 96 2.47 -2.66 -9.08
CA ARG A 96 1.81 -3.96 -8.91
C ARG A 96 1.94 -4.82 -10.15
N ARG A 97 2.21 -6.12 -9.95
CA ARG A 97 2.18 -7.17 -10.97
C ARG A 97 1.48 -8.41 -10.37
N GLY A 98 0.14 -8.40 -10.38
CA GLY A 98 -0.63 -9.34 -9.56
C GLY A 98 -0.30 -9.16 -8.07
N ASP A 99 0.13 -10.23 -7.41
CA ASP A 99 0.48 -10.22 -5.99
C ASP A 99 1.91 -9.68 -5.71
N LEU A 100 2.73 -9.47 -6.75
CA LEU A 100 4.01 -8.81 -6.60
C LEU A 100 3.79 -7.31 -6.35
N LEU A 101 4.28 -6.83 -5.22
CA LEU A 101 4.22 -5.44 -4.80
C LEU A 101 5.63 -4.88 -4.65
N LEU A 102 5.97 -3.88 -5.45
CA LEU A 102 7.20 -3.10 -5.32
C LEU A 102 6.85 -1.66 -4.96
N THR A 103 7.59 -1.08 -4.04
CA THR A 103 7.32 0.28 -3.56
C THR A 103 8.58 1.11 -3.47
N ALA A 104 8.47 2.41 -3.77
CA ALA A 104 9.53 3.38 -3.59
C ALA A 104 9.04 4.55 -2.75
N SER A 105 9.78 4.89 -1.68
CA SER A 105 9.46 6.01 -0.80
C SER A 105 10.69 6.86 -0.54
N THR A 106 10.51 8.18 -0.54
CA THR A 106 11.53 9.17 -0.17
C THR A 106 11.18 9.90 1.13
N GLY A 107 10.25 9.32 1.91
CA GLY A 107 9.76 9.98 3.12
C GLY A 107 8.99 11.27 2.87
N GLY A 108 8.44 11.44 1.67
CA GLY A 108 7.76 12.67 1.28
C GLY A 108 8.71 13.80 0.84
N GLN A 109 10.04 13.62 0.93
CA GLN A 109 11.01 14.68 0.61
C GLN A 109 11.11 14.96 -0.90
N VAL A 110 11.11 13.92 -1.74
CA VAL A 110 11.32 14.07 -3.19
C VAL A 110 10.33 13.16 -3.96
N PRO A 111 9.06 13.57 -4.10
CA PRO A 111 8.05 12.76 -4.79
C PRO A 111 8.43 12.38 -6.23
N GLY A 112 9.10 13.30 -6.95
CA GLY A 112 9.59 13.06 -8.31
C GLY A 112 10.59 11.90 -8.40
N LEU A 113 11.49 11.75 -7.39
CA LEU A 113 12.41 10.62 -7.31
C LEU A 113 11.67 9.30 -7.08
N ALA A 114 10.71 9.28 -6.15
CA ALA A 114 9.91 8.08 -5.90
C ALA A 114 9.17 7.63 -7.17
N ARG A 115 8.64 8.57 -7.94
CA ARG A 115 8.01 8.30 -9.23
C ARG A 115 9.00 7.74 -10.26
N ALA A 116 10.16 8.36 -10.44
CA ALA A 116 11.19 7.89 -11.37
C ALA A 116 11.69 6.48 -11.03
N LEU A 117 11.88 6.18 -9.73
CA LEU A 117 12.23 4.83 -9.26
C LEU A 117 11.13 3.82 -9.58
N ARG A 118 9.85 4.17 -9.38
CA ARG A 118 8.73 3.30 -9.76
C ARG A 118 8.72 3.02 -11.27
N GLU A 119 9.00 4.04 -12.09
CA GLU A 119 9.07 3.90 -13.55
C GLU A 119 10.23 2.97 -13.97
N SER A 120 11.42 3.15 -13.39
CA SER A 120 12.56 2.24 -13.61
C SER A 120 12.26 0.80 -13.16
N LEU A 121 11.58 0.62 -12.03
CA LEU A 121 11.12 -0.70 -11.60
C LEU A 121 10.10 -1.29 -12.58
N ALA A 122 9.23 -0.49 -13.18
CA ALA A 122 8.24 -0.96 -14.14
C ALA A 122 8.86 -1.46 -15.45
N GLU A 123 10.03 -0.93 -15.84
CA GLU A 123 10.83 -1.42 -16.98
C GLU A 123 11.49 -2.77 -16.68
N GLN A 124 11.99 -2.94 -15.44
CA GLN A 124 12.65 -4.18 -15.01
C GLN A 124 11.66 -5.30 -14.67
N PHE A 125 10.50 -4.93 -14.12
CA PHE A 125 9.46 -5.85 -13.68
C PHE A 125 8.19 -5.65 -14.53
N GLY A 126 8.20 -6.25 -15.72
CA GLY A 126 7.09 -6.18 -16.67
C GLY A 126 5.85 -6.96 -16.24
N PRO A 127 4.77 -6.94 -17.04
CA PRO A 127 3.51 -7.64 -16.74
C PRO A 127 3.66 -9.15 -16.52
N GLU A 128 4.67 -9.78 -17.14
CA GLU A 128 4.98 -11.21 -17.03
C GLU A 128 5.28 -11.65 -15.59
N TRP A 129 5.69 -10.74 -14.72
CA TRP A 129 5.94 -11.05 -13.30
C TRP A 129 4.69 -11.50 -12.54
N THR A 130 3.51 -11.19 -13.05
CA THR A 130 2.26 -11.74 -12.52
C THR A 130 2.22 -13.27 -12.63
N VAL A 131 2.71 -13.81 -13.74
CA VAL A 131 2.77 -15.28 -13.99
C VAL A 131 3.99 -15.87 -13.28
N ARG A 132 5.17 -15.25 -13.42
CA ARG A 132 6.42 -15.70 -12.79
C ARG A 132 6.28 -15.88 -11.28
N LEU A 133 5.61 -14.95 -10.59
CA LEU A 133 5.36 -15.07 -9.15
C LEU A 133 4.51 -16.30 -8.81
N LYS A 134 3.48 -16.60 -9.60
CA LYS A 134 2.65 -17.80 -9.41
C LYS A 134 3.44 -19.08 -9.62
N GLU A 135 4.29 -19.14 -10.65
CA GLU A 135 5.17 -20.29 -10.93
C GLU A 135 6.17 -20.52 -9.79
N LEU A 136 6.81 -19.45 -9.29
CA LEU A 136 7.70 -19.53 -8.12
C LEU A 136 6.95 -19.98 -6.86
N GLY A 137 5.72 -19.50 -6.66
CA GLY A 137 4.86 -19.89 -5.56
C GLY A 137 4.51 -21.38 -5.60
N ALA A 138 4.14 -21.91 -6.77
CA ALA A 138 3.86 -23.31 -6.98
C ALA A 138 5.10 -24.19 -6.77
N ALA A 139 6.26 -23.81 -7.34
CA ALA A 139 7.52 -24.49 -7.14
C ALA A 139 7.91 -24.52 -5.64
N ARG A 140 7.79 -23.38 -4.95
CA ARG A 140 8.02 -23.28 -3.51
C ARG A 140 7.13 -24.24 -2.71
N ALA A 141 5.83 -24.29 -3.03
CA ALA A 141 4.88 -25.18 -2.34
C ALA A 141 5.28 -26.64 -2.52
N LYS A 142 5.68 -27.04 -3.74
CA LYS A 142 6.18 -28.38 -4.04
C LYS A 142 7.41 -28.72 -3.20
N TRP A 143 8.46 -27.90 -3.21
CA TRP A 143 9.68 -28.16 -2.45
C TRP A 143 9.43 -28.24 -0.95
N ARG A 144 8.51 -27.42 -0.42
CA ARG A 144 8.10 -27.51 0.99
C ARG A 144 7.39 -28.85 1.30
N SER A 145 6.56 -29.37 0.40
CA SER A 145 5.90 -30.67 0.57
C SER A 145 6.87 -31.84 0.45
N GLU A 146 8.01 -31.67 -0.24
CA GLU A 146 9.11 -32.63 -0.35
C GLU A 146 10.05 -32.59 0.87
N GLY A 147 9.77 -31.69 1.85
CA GLY A 147 10.51 -31.65 3.12
C GLY A 147 11.73 -30.72 3.13
N LEU A 148 11.96 -29.92 2.06
CA LEU A 148 13.09 -29.00 2.02
C LEU A 148 12.95 -27.93 3.10
N SER A 149 14.08 -27.59 3.72
CA SER A 149 14.19 -26.51 4.69
C SER A 149 13.97 -25.12 4.04
N PRO A 150 13.64 -24.07 4.80
CA PRO A 150 13.50 -22.72 4.27
C PRO A 150 14.74 -22.21 3.51
N GLY A 151 15.95 -22.61 3.94
CA GLY A 151 17.21 -22.23 3.30
C GLY A 151 17.36 -22.87 1.92
N GLU A 152 17.13 -24.19 1.83
CA GLU A 152 17.18 -24.94 0.56
C GLU A 152 16.12 -24.42 -0.43
N VAL A 153 14.90 -24.14 0.04
CA VAL A 153 13.87 -23.54 -0.80
C VAL A 153 14.30 -22.17 -1.34
N SER A 154 14.92 -21.32 -0.52
CA SER A 154 15.42 -20.01 -0.97
C SER A 154 16.53 -20.14 -2.03
N GLN A 155 17.40 -21.15 -1.90
CA GLN A 155 18.42 -21.45 -2.89
C GLN A 155 17.79 -21.92 -4.20
N HIS A 156 16.87 -22.87 -4.16
CA HIS A 156 16.16 -23.37 -5.35
C HIS A 156 15.37 -22.29 -6.09
N VAL A 157 14.74 -21.35 -5.37
CA VAL A 157 14.08 -20.18 -5.98
C VAL A 157 15.10 -19.35 -6.76
N ARG A 158 16.26 -19.05 -6.17
CA ARG A 158 17.32 -18.27 -6.84
C ARG A 158 17.86 -18.99 -8.07
N GLU A 159 18.15 -20.29 -7.97
CA GLU A 159 18.63 -21.11 -9.09
C GLU A 159 17.60 -21.17 -10.23
N LEU A 160 16.32 -21.28 -9.90
CA LEU A 160 15.25 -21.26 -10.89
C LEU A 160 15.21 -19.91 -11.62
N MET A 161 15.26 -18.78 -10.89
CA MET A 161 15.25 -17.45 -11.47
C MET A 161 16.43 -17.20 -12.40
N VAL A 162 17.64 -17.62 -12.00
CA VAL A 162 18.85 -17.53 -12.85
C VAL A 162 18.71 -18.41 -14.10
N ARG A 163 18.29 -19.65 -13.95
CA ARG A 163 18.09 -20.59 -15.08
C ARG A 163 17.08 -20.08 -16.09
N MET A 164 16.03 -19.38 -15.62
CA MET A 164 14.99 -18.80 -16.46
C MET A 164 15.36 -17.43 -17.03
N GLY A 165 16.53 -16.86 -16.65
CA GLY A 165 16.95 -15.53 -17.05
C GLY A 165 16.02 -14.41 -16.54
N TRP A 166 15.46 -14.57 -15.34
CA TRP A 166 14.52 -13.58 -14.77
C TRP A 166 15.21 -12.54 -13.90
N LEU A 167 16.36 -12.88 -13.33
CA LEU A 167 17.27 -11.99 -12.60
C LEU A 167 18.73 -12.35 -12.91
#